data_740ce69b9de8776af08e869afde2b1fe
#
_entry.id   740ce69b9de8776af08e869afde2b1fe
#
_cell.length_a   1.000
_cell.length_b   1.000
_cell.length_c   1.000
_cell.angle_alpha   90.00
_cell.angle_beta   90.00
_cell.angle_gamma   90.00
#
_symmetry.space_group_name_H-M   'P 1'
#
loop_
_entity.id
_entity.type
_entity.pdbx_description
1 polymer ?
#
loop_
_entity_poly.entity_id
_entity_poly.type
_entity_poly.pdbx_seq_one_letter_code
_entity_poly.pdbx_strand_id
1 'polypeptide(L)'
;MELNRLISLPDLHHLRLIGPMAVAAEFVFVAFAGIALVSTVLSLAHRATNRPLAMDFARVISPRFSVWLTLGLLPLLTLTLLLAQLVYASRYDIFNALLILLPLAAFALACLWLYRNRLNRFFGAVGVLALLAFIFPFVTLLEFLRRPEQWPLWNPLLPDIYNAQVLPRLAIFFAGGLLATGAALLGVYFAWPERRPASDPALRVWAVVLTHVGAIALPALVVWDFALPAWGVQTVATVKGTAPQLVLLWLAAIGSGMLLLGGHARRAGLWSVIALAALALEVNRQHKTCMDAIGDKVALLQMQAETKFAAFRQQQEARYVSNVPLDPKAGERLYGERCASCHSFNQKVVGPAHKDVLPKYRGDATRLAAFILNPSRVDTSFPAMPAPGLSRREATAVAEYLLSKFPAEGAKP
;
A
#
# COMPACT_ATOMS: atom_id res chain seq x y z
N MET A 1 -0.46 -8.42 20.26
CA MET A 1 -0.70 -8.74 18.84
C MET A 1 -0.36 -7.58 17.88
N GLU A 2 -0.63 -6.33 18.26
CA GLU A 2 -0.34 -5.14 17.42
C GLU A 2 1.15 -4.79 17.28
N LEU A 3 1.95 -5.01 18.32
CA LEU A 3 3.37 -4.68 18.30
C LEU A 3 4.20 -5.56 17.35
N ASN A 4 3.88 -6.85 17.24
CA ASN A 4 4.51 -7.75 16.27
C ASN A 4 4.23 -7.37 14.80
N ARG A 5 3.18 -6.61 14.57
CA ARG A 5 2.80 -6.16 13.23
C ARG A 5 3.64 -4.98 12.74
N LEU A 6 4.16 -4.17 13.66
CA LEU A 6 5.05 -3.03 13.35
C LEU A 6 6.51 -3.46 13.19
N ILE A 7 6.93 -4.53 13.87
CA ILE A 7 8.32 -5.04 13.84
C ILE A 7 8.63 -5.79 12.53
N SER A 8 7.61 -6.28 11.82
CA SER A 8 7.77 -6.97 10.54
C SER A 8 7.69 -6.06 9.31
N LEU A 9 7.93 -4.76 9.46
CA LEU A 9 7.94 -3.83 8.33
C LEU A 9 9.15 -4.13 7.43
N PRO A 10 8.93 -4.18 6.10
CA PRO A 10 9.96 -4.58 5.16
C PRO A 10 11.02 -3.52 4.96
N ASP A 11 12.11 -3.95 4.35
CA ASP A 11 13.23 -3.12 3.98
C ASP A 11 12.80 -1.94 3.09
N LEU A 12 12.90 -0.73 3.64
CA LEU A 12 12.54 0.53 3.00
C LEU A 12 13.32 0.79 1.70
N HIS A 13 14.44 0.07 1.50
CA HIS A 13 15.26 0.18 0.30
C HIS A 13 14.47 -0.21 -0.96
N HIS A 14 13.67 -1.25 -0.89
CA HIS A 14 12.83 -1.71 -2.00
C HIS A 14 11.72 -0.71 -2.36
N LEU A 15 11.16 -0.02 -1.38
CA LEU A 15 10.18 1.05 -1.61
C LEU A 15 10.76 2.24 -2.39
N ARG A 16 12.02 2.60 -2.13
CA ARG A 16 12.70 3.69 -2.83
C ARG A 16 12.99 3.36 -4.30
N LEU A 17 13.26 2.10 -4.62
CA LEU A 17 13.52 1.66 -5.99
C LEU A 17 12.23 1.56 -6.84
N ILE A 18 11.16 1.07 -6.23
CA ILE A 18 9.90 0.79 -6.93
C ILE A 18 9.03 2.04 -7.02
N GLY A 19 9.17 2.99 -6.09
CA GLY A 19 8.39 4.22 -6.03
C GLY A 19 8.28 5.00 -7.35
N PRO A 20 9.40 5.33 -8.03
CA PRO A 20 9.37 6.04 -9.30
C PRO A 20 8.59 5.31 -10.41
N MET A 21 8.67 3.98 -10.44
CA MET A 21 7.92 3.16 -11.41
C MET A 21 6.41 3.18 -11.09
N ALA A 22 6.05 3.15 -9.80
CA ALA A 22 4.66 3.24 -9.35
C ALA A 22 4.01 4.55 -9.79
N VAL A 23 4.73 5.67 -9.66
CA VAL A 23 4.20 6.99 -10.07
C VAL A 23 4.06 7.12 -11.57
N ALA A 24 5.04 6.64 -12.33
CA ALA A 24 4.92 6.65 -13.78
C ALA A 24 3.71 5.82 -14.22
N ALA A 25 3.50 4.65 -13.61
CA ALA A 25 2.35 3.80 -13.88
C ALA A 25 1.02 4.45 -13.42
N GLU A 26 0.99 5.11 -12.25
CA GLU A 26 -0.17 5.88 -11.77
C GLU A 26 -0.52 7.01 -12.73
N PHE A 27 0.48 7.77 -13.19
CA PHE A 27 0.28 8.86 -14.13
C PHE A 27 -0.31 8.36 -15.47
N VAL A 28 0.25 7.28 -16.02
CA VAL A 28 -0.25 6.63 -17.24
C VAL A 28 -1.68 6.12 -17.02
N PHE A 29 -1.96 5.50 -15.88
CA PHE A 29 -3.29 5.03 -15.53
C PHE A 29 -4.30 6.18 -15.41
N VAL A 30 -3.97 7.26 -14.71
CA VAL A 30 -4.84 8.46 -14.57
C VAL A 30 -5.15 9.04 -15.94
N ALA A 31 -4.14 9.19 -16.80
CA ALA A 31 -4.35 9.71 -18.15
C ALA A 31 -5.29 8.80 -18.95
N PHE A 32 -5.03 7.51 -19.03
CA PHE A 32 -5.80 6.61 -19.90
C PHE A 32 -7.19 6.27 -19.37
N ALA A 33 -7.32 5.98 -18.07
CA ALA A 33 -8.61 5.74 -17.44
C ALA A 33 -9.48 7.00 -17.45
N GLY A 34 -8.87 8.18 -17.22
CA GLY A 34 -9.52 9.46 -17.31
C GLY A 34 -10.04 9.74 -18.72
N ILE A 35 -9.23 9.52 -19.77
CA ILE A 35 -9.67 9.66 -21.15
C ILE A 35 -10.84 8.70 -21.45
N ALA A 36 -10.74 7.43 -21.05
CA ALA A 36 -11.81 6.45 -21.28
C ALA A 36 -13.12 6.87 -20.61
N LEU A 37 -13.05 7.34 -19.38
CA LEU A 37 -14.21 7.80 -18.62
C LEU A 37 -14.83 9.03 -19.25
N VAL A 38 -14.05 10.10 -19.43
CA VAL A 38 -14.54 11.40 -19.92
C VAL A 38 -15.08 11.29 -21.35
N SER A 39 -14.34 10.63 -22.24
CA SER A 39 -14.81 10.47 -23.63
C SER A 39 -16.06 9.60 -23.73
N THR A 40 -16.23 8.56 -22.89
CA THR A 40 -17.45 7.77 -22.86
C THR A 40 -18.64 8.58 -22.35
N VAL A 41 -18.47 9.33 -21.27
CA VAL A 41 -19.51 10.19 -20.70
C VAL A 41 -19.96 11.23 -21.72
N LEU A 42 -19.02 11.91 -22.38
CA LEU A 42 -19.33 12.89 -23.43
C LEU A 42 -20.01 12.23 -24.63
N SER A 43 -19.55 11.08 -25.07
CA SER A 43 -20.18 10.31 -26.12
C SER A 43 -21.63 9.95 -25.82
N LEU A 44 -21.89 9.47 -24.58
CA LEU A 44 -23.24 9.15 -24.10
C LEU A 44 -24.13 10.39 -24.04
N ALA A 45 -23.61 11.51 -23.55
CA ALA A 45 -24.34 12.78 -23.46
C ALA A 45 -24.76 13.30 -24.83
N HIS A 46 -23.85 13.25 -25.81
CA HIS A 46 -24.13 13.77 -27.16
C HIS A 46 -24.85 12.80 -28.11
N ARG A 47 -25.04 11.56 -27.70
CA ARG A 47 -25.61 10.52 -28.55
C ARG A 47 -27.03 10.86 -29.07
N ALA A 48 -27.84 11.54 -28.29
CA ALA A 48 -29.21 11.90 -28.66
C ALA A 48 -29.26 13.20 -29.50
N THR A 49 -28.34 14.13 -29.24
CA THR A 49 -28.36 15.47 -29.81
C THR A 49 -27.43 15.63 -31.02
N ASN A 50 -26.27 14.97 -31.00
CA ASN A 50 -25.27 15.07 -32.07
C ASN A 50 -24.55 13.73 -32.26
N ARG A 51 -25.10 12.84 -33.04
CA ARG A 51 -24.57 11.50 -33.27
C ARG A 51 -23.14 11.47 -33.87
N PRO A 52 -22.78 12.33 -34.85
CA PRO A 52 -21.40 12.40 -35.32
C PRO A 52 -20.40 12.71 -34.22
N LEU A 53 -20.67 13.71 -33.38
CA LEU A 53 -19.82 14.10 -32.28
C LEU A 53 -19.71 12.97 -31.24
N ALA A 54 -20.82 12.28 -30.93
CA ALA A 54 -20.81 11.11 -30.05
C ALA A 54 -19.92 9.97 -30.58
N MET A 55 -19.96 9.74 -31.89
CA MET A 55 -19.08 8.73 -32.52
C MET A 55 -17.63 9.15 -32.49
N ASP A 56 -17.32 10.41 -32.64
CA ASP A 56 -15.94 10.91 -32.60
C ASP A 56 -15.36 10.77 -31.18
N PHE A 57 -16.13 11.10 -30.14
CA PHE A 57 -15.72 10.82 -28.76
C PHE A 57 -15.54 9.31 -28.51
N ALA A 58 -16.43 8.46 -28.99
CA ALA A 58 -16.30 7.01 -28.85
C ALA A 58 -15.07 6.45 -29.60
N ARG A 59 -14.67 7.09 -30.72
CA ARG A 59 -13.48 6.72 -31.49
C ARG A 59 -12.16 7.13 -30.84
N VAL A 60 -12.17 8.13 -29.97
CA VAL A 60 -11.01 8.48 -29.15
C VAL A 60 -10.66 7.30 -28.23
N ILE A 61 -11.65 6.53 -27.81
CA ILE A 61 -11.49 5.21 -27.17
C ILE A 61 -11.12 4.16 -28.23
N SER A 62 -10.07 4.38 -29.00
CA SER A 62 -9.67 3.49 -30.09
C SER A 62 -9.24 2.09 -29.58
N PRO A 63 -9.26 1.00 -30.40
CA PRO A 63 -8.72 -0.31 -29.98
C PRO A 63 -7.26 -0.22 -29.57
N ARG A 64 -6.52 0.70 -30.17
CA ARG A 64 -5.18 1.06 -29.71
C ARG A 64 -5.21 1.62 -28.28
N PHE A 65 -6.28 2.32 -27.91
CA PHE A 65 -6.46 2.90 -26.60
C PHE A 65 -6.81 1.84 -25.54
N SER A 66 -7.67 0.88 -25.81
CA SER A 66 -7.91 -0.24 -24.90
C SER A 66 -6.64 -1.08 -24.69
N VAL A 67 -5.83 -1.28 -25.74
CA VAL A 67 -4.50 -1.89 -25.63
C VAL A 67 -3.57 -1.03 -24.76
N TRP A 68 -3.52 0.29 -24.98
CA TRP A 68 -2.70 1.18 -24.16
C TRP A 68 -3.17 1.25 -22.70
N LEU A 69 -4.49 1.25 -22.46
CA LEU A 69 -5.03 1.19 -21.11
C LEU A 69 -4.67 -0.13 -20.43
N THR A 70 -4.76 -1.25 -21.14
CA THR A 70 -4.34 -2.56 -20.63
C THR A 70 -2.84 -2.59 -20.37
N LEU A 71 -2.03 -2.05 -21.29
CA LEU A 71 -0.59 -1.93 -21.10
C LEU A 71 -0.20 -0.97 -19.98
N GLY A 72 -0.98 0.06 -19.72
CA GLY A 72 -0.79 0.98 -18.60
C GLY A 72 -1.27 0.40 -17.25
N LEU A 73 -2.39 -0.35 -17.26
CA LEU A 73 -2.94 -1.01 -16.09
C LEU A 73 -2.12 -2.21 -15.62
N LEU A 74 -1.62 -3.04 -16.52
CA LEU A 74 -0.83 -4.22 -16.18
C LEU A 74 0.43 -3.88 -15.37
N PRO A 75 1.30 -2.96 -15.76
CA PRO A 75 2.45 -2.57 -14.96
C PRO A 75 2.05 -1.98 -13.60
N LEU A 76 1.00 -1.13 -13.57
CA LEU A 76 0.52 -0.53 -12.34
C LEU A 76 0.00 -1.60 -11.37
N LEU A 77 -0.83 -2.52 -11.84
CA LEU A 77 -1.37 -3.61 -11.03
C LEU A 77 -0.27 -4.58 -10.57
N THR A 78 0.65 -4.94 -11.46
CA THR A 78 1.80 -5.79 -11.12
C THR A 78 2.67 -5.09 -10.07
N LEU A 79 2.92 -3.81 -10.23
CA LEU A 79 3.72 -3.03 -9.30
C LEU A 79 3.01 -2.83 -7.95
N THR A 80 1.69 -2.56 -7.95
CA THR A 80 0.91 -2.47 -6.73
C THR A 80 0.86 -3.82 -5.99
N LEU A 81 0.77 -4.93 -6.73
CA LEU A 81 0.87 -6.29 -6.17
C LEU A 81 2.26 -6.56 -5.58
N LEU A 82 3.33 -6.16 -6.27
CA LEU A 82 4.71 -6.29 -5.79
C LEU A 82 4.94 -5.42 -4.56
N LEU A 83 4.46 -4.18 -4.57
CA LEU A 83 4.52 -3.29 -3.40
C LEU A 83 3.71 -3.86 -2.23
N ALA A 84 2.51 -4.34 -2.46
CA ALA A 84 1.70 -5.00 -1.44
C ALA A 84 2.42 -6.22 -0.86
N GLN A 85 3.03 -7.04 -1.70
CA GLN A 85 3.78 -8.22 -1.28
C GLN A 85 5.05 -7.87 -0.50
N LEU A 86 5.82 -6.86 -0.96
CA LEU A 86 7.05 -6.41 -0.30
C LEU A 86 6.78 -5.66 1.00
N VAL A 87 5.75 -4.81 1.03
CA VAL A 87 5.41 -4.00 2.20
C VAL A 87 4.57 -4.78 3.21
N TYR A 88 3.82 -5.77 2.75
CA TYR A 88 2.84 -6.48 3.56
C TYR A 88 3.01 -8.00 3.48
N ALA A 89 4.25 -8.49 3.34
CA ALA A 89 4.57 -9.92 3.16
C ALA A 89 3.82 -10.90 4.08
N SER A 90 3.16 -10.38 5.14
CA SER A 90 2.32 -11.13 6.07
C SER A 90 0.82 -10.84 5.96
N ARG A 91 0.35 -10.01 5.00
CA ARG A 91 -1.07 -9.60 4.93
C ARG A 91 -1.69 -9.88 3.57
N TYR A 92 -2.32 -11.02 3.49
CA TYR A 92 -3.15 -11.48 2.36
C TYR A 92 -4.29 -10.53 1.99
N ASP A 93 -4.71 -9.63 2.91
CA ASP A 93 -5.90 -8.81 2.77
C ASP A 93 -5.80 -7.77 1.64
N ILE A 94 -4.63 -7.15 1.46
CA ILE A 94 -4.43 -6.18 0.36
C ILE A 94 -4.33 -6.88 -0.98
N PHE A 95 -3.69 -8.05 -1.01
CA PHE A 95 -3.62 -8.89 -2.18
C PHE A 95 -5.02 -9.32 -2.64
N ASN A 96 -5.87 -9.76 -1.70
CA ASN A 96 -7.24 -10.13 -1.99
C ASN A 96 -8.09 -8.95 -2.53
N ALA A 97 -7.90 -7.74 -1.98
CA ALA A 97 -8.57 -6.54 -2.50
C ALA A 97 -8.17 -6.25 -3.96
N LEU A 98 -6.88 -6.38 -4.30
CA LEU A 98 -6.40 -6.20 -5.66
C LEU A 98 -6.88 -7.28 -6.62
N LEU A 99 -6.98 -8.55 -6.17
CA LEU A 99 -7.55 -9.64 -6.98
C LEU A 99 -9.01 -9.40 -7.36
N ILE A 100 -9.79 -8.72 -6.50
CA ILE A 100 -11.17 -8.34 -6.81
C ILE A 100 -11.20 -7.18 -7.81
N LEU A 101 -10.29 -6.23 -7.69
CA LEU A 101 -10.26 -5.05 -8.56
C LEU A 101 -9.84 -5.37 -10.01
N LEU A 102 -8.99 -6.39 -10.22
CA LEU A 102 -8.54 -6.79 -11.56
C LEU A 102 -9.68 -7.23 -12.50
N PRO A 103 -10.55 -8.19 -12.11
CA PRO A 103 -11.70 -8.60 -12.93
C PRO A 103 -12.65 -7.43 -13.18
N LEU A 104 -12.84 -6.55 -12.21
CA LEU A 104 -13.70 -5.37 -12.35
C LEU A 104 -13.15 -4.39 -13.39
N ALA A 105 -11.84 -4.14 -13.40
CA ALA A 105 -11.19 -3.34 -14.43
C ALA A 105 -11.34 -3.98 -15.82
N ALA A 106 -11.08 -5.28 -15.94
CA ALA A 106 -11.22 -6.01 -17.19
C ALA A 106 -12.67 -5.97 -17.71
N PHE A 107 -13.64 -6.14 -16.83
CA PHE A 107 -15.07 -6.03 -17.15
C PHE A 107 -15.44 -4.61 -17.63
N ALA A 108 -14.97 -3.57 -16.93
CA ALA A 108 -15.17 -2.19 -17.34
C ALA A 108 -14.62 -1.94 -18.77
N LEU A 109 -13.39 -2.38 -19.03
CA LEU A 109 -12.76 -2.25 -20.34
C LEU A 109 -13.51 -2.99 -21.44
N ALA A 110 -13.99 -4.21 -21.16
CA ALA A 110 -14.79 -4.98 -22.12
C ALA A 110 -16.11 -4.27 -22.45
N CYS A 111 -16.80 -3.71 -21.45
CA CYS A 111 -18.02 -2.93 -21.65
C CYS A 111 -17.75 -1.66 -22.48
N LEU A 112 -16.67 -0.92 -22.21
CA LEU A 112 -16.30 0.27 -22.98
C LEU A 112 -15.93 -0.07 -24.43
N TRP A 113 -15.25 -1.21 -24.64
CA TRP A 113 -14.92 -1.71 -25.98
C TRP A 113 -16.21 -2.09 -26.77
N LEU A 114 -17.17 -2.75 -26.12
CA LEU A 114 -18.47 -3.09 -26.71
C LEU A 114 -19.28 -1.81 -27.03
N TYR A 115 -19.27 -0.83 -26.12
CA TYR A 115 -19.88 0.47 -26.34
C TYR A 115 -19.33 1.15 -27.58
N ARG A 116 -18.03 1.22 -27.69
CA ARG A 116 -17.37 1.82 -28.85
C ARG A 116 -17.79 1.18 -30.18
N ASN A 117 -17.87 -0.14 -30.22
CA ASN A 117 -18.16 -0.89 -31.45
C ASN A 117 -19.66 -0.83 -31.85
N ARG A 118 -20.55 -0.83 -30.86
CA ARG A 118 -21.99 -0.92 -31.06
C ARG A 118 -22.76 0.36 -30.71
N LEU A 119 -22.13 1.31 -30.04
CA LEU A 119 -22.75 2.52 -29.47
C LEU A 119 -24.02 2.23 -28.64
N ASN A 120 -24.08 1.07 -27.98
CA ASN A 120 -25.21 0.71 -27.14
C ASN A 120 -25.08 1.39 -25.78
N ARG A 121 -26.07 2.22 -25.40
CA ARG A 121 -26.08 2.98 -24.13
C ARG A 121 -25.88 2.09 -22.90
N PHE A 122 -26.42 0.89 -22.93
CA PHE A 122 -26.28 -0.06 -21.81
C PHE A 122 -24.80 -0.36 -21.53
N PHE A 123 -24.05 -0.77 -22.55
CA PHE A 123 -22.61 -1.06 -22.36
C PHE A 123 -21.79 0.19 -21.97
N GLY A 124 -22.17 1.37 -22.49
CA GLY A 124 -21.50 2.61 -22.10
C GLY A 124 -21.75 2.95 -20.62
N ALA A 125 -22.99 2.91 -20.17
CA ALA A 125 -23.36 3.19 -18.79
C ALA A 125 -22.75 2.16 -17.81
N VAL A 126 -22.87 0.86 -18.11
CA VAL A 126 -22.28 -0.20 -17.30
C VAL A 126 -20.77 -0.08 -17.24
N GLY A 127 -20.11 0.21 -18.39
CA GLY A 127 -18.65 0.40 -18.43
C GLY A 127 -18.19 1.61 -17.61
N VAL A 128 -18.92 2.72 -17.64
CA VAL A 128 -18.63 3.90 -16.80
C VAL A 128 -18.81 3.57 -15.32
N LEU A 129 -19.93 2.93 -14.94
CA LEU A 129 -20.17 2.56 -13.55
C LEU A 129 -19.13 1.57 -13.02
N ALA A 130 -18.79 0.55 -13.81
CA ALA A 130 -17.76 -0.41 -13.45
C ALA A 130 -16.37 0.25 -13.32
N LEU A 131 -16.04 1.20 -14.21
CA LEU A 131 -14.79 1.92 -14.12
C LEU A 131 -14.74 2.84 -12.89
N LEU A 132 -15.83 3.50 -12.53
CA LEU A 132 -15.94 4.28 -11.29
C LEU A 132 -15.84 3.39 -10.06
N ALA A 133 -16.52 2.22 -10.07
CA ALA A 133 -16.43 1.23 -9.00
C ALA A 133 -15.00 0.66 -8.83
N PHE A 134 -14.20 0.66 -9.88
CA PHE A 134 -12.77 0.31 -9.81
C PHE A 134 -11.91 1.48 -9.32
N ILE A 135 -12.10 2.69 -9.89
CA ILE A 135 -11.25 3.86 -9.59
C ILE A 135 -11.35 4.25 -8.12
N PHE A 136 -12.54 4.22 -7.55
CA PHE A 136 -12.77 4.67 -6.20
C PHE A 136 -11.98 3.87 -5.13
N PRO A 137 -12.13 2.54 -5.03
CA PRO A 137 -11.33 1.76 -4.08
C PRO A 137 -9.84 1.73 -4.45
N PHE A 138 -9.50 1.85 -5.73
CA PHE A 138 -8.11 1.91 -6.15
C PHE A 138 -7.41 3.18 -5.65
N VAL A 139 -8.03 4.36 -5.81
CA VAL A 139 -7.51 5.63 -5.27
C VAL A 139 -7.45 5.60 -3.74
N THR A 140 -8.45 4.99 -3.09
CA THR A 140 -8.45 4.78 -1.63
C THR A 140 -7.26 3.93 -1.17
N LEU A 141 -6.96 2.86 -1.89
CA LEU A 141 -5.81 2.00 -1.62
C LEU A 141 -4.48 2.75 -1.77
N LEU A 142 -4.33 3.55 -2.84
CA LEU A 142 -3.14 4.38 -3.05
C LEU A 142 -2.94 5.40 -1.93
N GLU A 143 -4.02 6.00 -1.43
CA GLU A 143 -3.95 6.95 -0.32
C GLU A 143 -3.60 6.24 0.99
N PHE A 144 -4.14 5.05 1.23
CA PHE A 144 -3.79 4.23 2.39
C PHE A 144 -2.30 3.86 2.40
N LEU A 145 -1.71 3.52 1.25
CA LEU A 145 -0.29 3.19 1.14
C LEU A 145 0.64 4.34 1.58
N ARG A 146 0.15 5.58 1.55
CA ARG A 146 0.88 6.76 2.00
C ARG A 146 0.81 7.03 3.51
N ARG A 147 0.07 6.18 4.25
CA ARG A 147 -0.21 6.37 5.68
C ARG A 147 0.23 5.19 6.50
N PRO A 148 1.53 5.04 6.76
CA PRO A 148 2.05 3.91 7.52
C PRO A 148 1.46 3.81 8.93
N GLU A 149 0.99 4.91 9.53
CA GLU A 149 0.33 4.93 10.82
C GLU A 149 -1.02 4.20 10.82
N GLN A 150 -1.68 4.09 9.67
CA GLN A 150 -2.99 3.43 9.54
C GLN A 150 -2.86 1.94 9.17
N TRP A 151 -1.68 1.48 8.75
CA TRP A 151 -1.49 0.09 8.34
C TRP A 151 -1.91 -0.95 9.39
N PRO A 152 -1.69 -0.74 10.71
CA PRO A 152 -2.16 -1.68 11.72
C PRO A 152 -3.69 -1.78 11.82
N LEU A 153 -4.41 -0.72 11.39
CA LEU A 153 -5.87 -0.58 11.50
C LEU A 153 -6.60 -1.01 10.21
N TRP A 154 -5.88 -1.45 9.19
CA TRP A 154 -6.47 -1.82 7.91
C TRP A 154 -7.53 -2.90 8.03
N ASN A 155 -8.74 -2.58 7.53
CA ASN A 155 -9.81 -3.54 7.31
C ASN A 155 -10.14 -3.58 5.80
N PRO A 156 -9.87 -4.68 5.10
CA PRO A 156 -10.07 -4.79 3.66
C PRO A 156 -11.54 -4.74 3.24
N LEU A 157 -12.46 -5.07 4.16
CA LEU A 157 -13.91 -5.11 3.87
C LEU A 157 -14.57 -3.73 4.01
N LEU A 158 -13.98 -2.85 4.79
CA LEU A 158 -14.43 -1.47 4.97
C LEU A 158 -13.22 -0.55 4.79
N PRO A 159 -12.76 -0.32 3.55
CA PRO A 159 -11.79 0.74 3.33
C PRO A 159 -12.39 2.03 3.88
N ASP A 160 -11.54 2.88 4.44
CA ASP A 160 -11.93 4.17 5.00
C ASP A 160 -12.31 5.13 3.84
N ILE A 161 -13.36 4.71 3.12
CA ILE A 161 -13.91 5.33 1.91
C ILE A 161 -14.32 6.78 2.19
N TYR A 162 -14.67 7.04 3.45
CA TYR A 162 -15.11 8.37 3.93
C TYR A 162 -13.97 9.25 4.42
N ASN A 163 -12.72 8.84 4.22
CA ASN A 163 -11.62 9.71 4.57
C ASN A 163 -11.63 10.95 3.65
N ALA A 164 -11.77 12.12 4.27
CA ALA A 164 -11.79 13.41 3.57
C ALA A 164 -10.63 13.62 2.58
N GLN A 165 -9.54 12.86 2.75
CA GLN A 165 -8.35 12.94 1.92
C GLN A 165 -8.43 12.13 0.62
N VAL A 166 -9.38 11.21 0.48
CA VAL A 166 -9.65 10.50 -0.78
C VAL A 166 -10.32 11.43 -1.79
N LEU A 167 -11.15 12.35 -1.31
CA LEU A 167 -11.92 13.27 -2.18
C LEU A 167 -11.03 14.15 -3.08
N PRO A 168 -9.99 14.86 -2.58
CA PRO A 168 -9.11 15.64 -3.46
C PRO A 168 -8.39 14.77 -4.48
N ARG A 169 -8.00 13.54 -4.12
CA ARG A 169 -7.38 12.60 -5.06
C ARG A 169 -8.32 12.19 -6.18
N LEU A 170 -9.56 11.89 -5.87
CA LEU A 170 -10.58 11.63 -6.88
C LEU A 170 -10.81 12.85 -7.77
N ALA A 171 -10.90 14.04 -7.16
CA ALA A 171 -11.06 15.29 -7.93
C ALA A 171 -9.85 15.54 -8.86
N ILE A 172 -8.62 15.31 -8.41
CA ILE A 172 -7.40 15.37 -9.23
C ILE A 172 -7.46 14.34 -10.35
N PHE A 173 -7.93 13.12 -10.08
CA PHE A 173 -8.11 12.09 -11.11
C PHE A 173 -9.07 12.57 -12.21
N PHE A 174 -10.22 13.11 -11.85
CA PHE A 174 -11.19 13.61 -12.81
C PHE A 174 -10.68 14.84 -13.59
N ALA A 175 -10.07 15.80 -12.92
CA ALA A 175 -9.50 16.98 -13.58
C ALA A 175 -8.32 16.60 -14.50
N GLY A 176 -7.47 15.67 -14.08
CA GLY A 176 -6.43 15.07 -14.90
C GLY A 176 -6.98 14.32 -16.11
N GLY A 177 -8.10 13.60 -15.95
CA GLY A 177 -8.83 12.96 -17.03
C GLY A 177 -9.38 13.94 -18.05
N LEU A 178 -9.92 15.08 -17.60
CA LEU A 178 -10.36 16.18 -18.50
C LEU A 178 -9.18 16.74 -19.30
N LEU A 179 -8.10 17.09 -18.62
CA LEU A 179 -6.88 17.61 -19.26
C LEU A 179 -6.31 16.61 -20.27
N ALA A 180 -6.17 15.34 -19.87
CA ALA A 180 -5.65 14.28 -20.74
C ALA A 180 -6.54 14.05 -21.97
N THR A 181 -7.87 14.08 -21.80
CA THR A 181 -8.82 13.93 -22.92
C THR A 181 -8.70 15.10 -23.88
N GLY A 182 -8.66 16.33 -23.37
CA GLY A 182 -8.45 17.53 -24.19
C GLY A 182 -7.13 17.49 -24.97
N ALA A 183 -6.03 17.14 -24.28
CA ALA A 183 -4.71 17.01 -24.89
C ALA A 183 -4.66 15.90 -25.96
N ALA A 184 -5.30 14.74 -25.70
CA ALA A 184 -5.41 13.65 -26.66
C ALA A 184 -6.20 14.06 -27.91
N LEU A 185 -7.31 14.79 -27.74
CA LEU A 185 -8.08 15.33 -28.86
C LEU A 185 -7.26 16.34 -29.67
N LEU A 186 -6.58 17.28 -29.03
CA LEU A 186 -5.70 18.25 -29.70
C LEU A 186 -4.55 17.55 -30.43
N GLY A 187 -3.90 16.59 -29.79
CA GLY A 187 -2.76 15.86 -30.36
C GLY A 187 -3.15 14.94 -31.52
N VAL A 188 -4.25 14.18 -31.38
CA VAL A 188 -4.67 13.20 -32.39
C VAL A 188 -5.34 13.85 -33.61
N TYR A 189 -6.23 14.80 -33.40
CA TYR A 189 -7.01 15.38 -34.49
C TYR A 189 -6.33 16.58 -35.17
N PHE A 190 -5.54 17.34 -34.41
CA PHE A 190 -4.89 18.53 -34.98
C PHE A 190 -3.44 18.31 -35.42
N ALA A 191 -2.78 17.26 -34.91
CA ALA A 191 -1.45 16.87 -35.38
C ALA A 191 -1.49 16.15 -36.75
N TRP A 192 -2.61 15.42 -37.06
CA TRP A 192 -2.80 14.68 -38.32
C TRP A 192 -4.03 15.14 -39.08
N PRO A 193 -3.88 16.12 -39.98
CA PRO A 193 -5.00 16.69 -40.75
C PRO A 193 -5.82 15.66 -41.52
N GLU A 194 -5.19 14.58 -41.98
CA GLU A 194 -5.84 13.49 -42.71
C GLU A 194 -6.91 12.71 -41.91
N ARG A 195 -6.93 12.89 -40.61
CA ARG A 195 -7.86 12.20 -39.68
C ARG A 195 -8.93 13.11 -39.10
N ARG A 196 -9.14 14.27 -39.70
CA ARG A 196 -10.16 15.23 -39.21
C ARG A 196 -11.54 14.60 -39.26
N PRO A 197 -12.29 14.60 -38.13
CA PRO A 197 -13.65 14.09 -38.10
C PRO A 197 -14.63 15.06 -38.76
N ALA A 198 -15.78 14.53 -39.15
CA ALA A 198 -16.86 15.34 -39.74
C ALA A 198 -17.42 16.43 -38.80
N SER A 199 -17.21 16.27 -37.48
CA SER A 199 -17.62 17.18 -36.40
C SER A 199 -16.49 18.14 -35.95
N ASP A 200 -15.49 18.39 -36.79
CA ASP A 200 -14.27 19.15 -36.47
C ASP A 200 -14.48 20.44 -35.63
N PRO A 201 -15.43 21.36 -35.95
CA PRO A 201 -15.60 22.57 -35.16
C PRO A 201 -16.03 22.32 -33.71
N ALA A 202 -17.02 21.44 -33.52
CA ALA A 202 -17.54 21.14 -32.20
C ALA A 202 -16.50 20.36 -31.36
N LEU A 203 -15.81 19.40 -31.98
CA LEU A 203 -14.76 18.61 -31.29
C LEU A 203 -13.56 19.49 -30.88
N ARG A 204 -13.22 20.50 -31.71
CA ARG A 204 -12.20 21.50 -31.40
C ARG A 204 -12.57 22.31 -30.16
N VAL A 205 -13.80 22.79 -30.07
CA VAL A 205 -14.30 23.55 -28.91
C VAL A 205 -14.18 22.66 -27.64
N TRP A 206 -14.64 21.42 -27.73
CA TRP A 206 -14.53 20.49 -26.61
C TRP A 206 -13.08 20.20 -26.21
N ALA A 207 -12.18 20.00 -27.17
CA ALA A 207 -10.77 19.80 -26.91
C ALA A 207 -10.16 20.98 -26.13
N VAL A 208 -10.49 22.20 -26.52
CA VAL A 208 -10.06 23.43 -25.85
C VAL A 208 -10.65 23.51 -24.44
N VAL A 209 -11.98 23.35 -24.32
CA VAL A 209 -12.67 23.42 -23.00
C VAL A 209 -12.12 22.40 -22.02
N LEU A 210 -12.02 21.14 -22.44
CA LEU A 210 -11.53 20.08 -21.57
C LEU A 210 -10.09 20.33 -21.08
N THR A 211 -9.21 20.76 -22.00
CA THR A 211 -7.82 21.07 -21.66
C THR A 211 -7.75 22.19 -20.62
N HIS A 212 -8.49 23.29 -20.85
CA HIS A 212 -8.44 24.45 -19.97
C HIS A 212 -9.13 24.22 -18.62
N VAL A 213 -10.30 23.59 -18.61
CA VAL A 213 -11.00 23.26 -17.37
C VAL A 213 -10.13 22.35 -16.50
N GLY A 214 -9.53 21.30 -17.08
CA GLY A 214 -8.60 20.44 -16.35
C GLY A 214 -7.37 21.18 -15.82
N ALA A 215 -6.74 21.99 -16.69
CA ALA A 215 -5.52 22.71 -16.34
C ALA A 215 -5.75 23.81 -15.27
N ILE A 216 -6.91 24.46 -15.27
CA ILE A 216 -7.26 25.49 -14.27
C ILE A 216 -7.68 24.86 -12.95
N ALA A 217 -8.41 23.73 -12.97
CA ALA A 217 -8.87 23.05 -11.77
C ALA A 217 -7.72 22.38 -11.00
N LEU A 218 -6.77 21.76 -11.71
CA LEU A 218 -5.69 20.97 -11.09
C LEU A 218 -4.87 21.72 -10.04
N PRO A 219 -4.42 22.97 -10.24
CA PRO A 219 -3.66 23.69 -9.22
C PRO A 219 -4.40 23.83 -7.90
N ALA A 220 -5.67 24.20 -7.92
CA ALA A 220 -6.49 24.32 -6.72
C ALA A 220 -6.69 22.96 -6.04
N LEU A 221 -6.90 21.90 -6.80
CA LEU A 221 -7.06 20.54 -6.29
C LEU A 221 -5.77 19.99 -5.70
N VAL A 222 -4.61 20.28 -6.31
CA VAL A 222 -3.30 19.91 -5.76
C VAL A 222 -3.04 20.63 -4.45
N VAL A 223 -3.40 21.91 -4.33
CA VAL A 223 -3.30 22.66 -3.06
C VAL A 223 -4.25 22.05 -2.02
N TRP A 224 -5.47 21.69 -2.40
CA TRP A 224 -6.40 21.03 -1.50
C TRP A 224 -5.90 19.67 -1.03
N ASP A 225 -5.43 18.83 -1.95
CA ASP A 225 -4.80 17.54 -1.61
C ASP A 225 -3.62 17.73 -0.65
N PHE A 226 -2.85 18.79 -0.86
CA PHE A 226 -1.69 19.11 -0.04
C PHE A 226 -2.05 19.68 1.33
N ALA A 227 -3.22 20.33 1.47
CA ALA A 227 -3.68 20.90 2.74
C ALA A 227 -4.22 19.86 3.73
N LEU A 228 -4.57 18.66 3.27
CA LEU A 228 -5.20 17.60 4.05
C LEU A 228 -4.28 16.43 4.50
N PRO A 229 -2.95 16.41 4.25
CA PRO A 229 -2.17 15.20 4.44
C PRO A 229 -2.03 14.79 5.90
N ALA A 230 -1.73 13.51 6.05
CA ALA A 230 -1.27 12.92 7.27
C ALA A 230 -0.02 13.63 7.80
N TRP A 231 -0.04 13.96 9.08
CA TRP A 231 1.09 14.54 9.77
C TRP A 231 2.35 13.71 9.53
N GLY A 232 3.40 14.32 9.06
CA GLY A 232 4.70 13.68 8.81
C GLY A 232 5.09 13.52 7.33
N VAL A 233 4.15 13.67 6.39
CA VAL A 233 4.46 13.74 4.95
C VAL A 233 4.61 15.19 4.48
N GLN A 234 4.06 16.16 5.23
CA GLN A 234 4.23 17.60 5.00
C GLN A 234 5.61 18.06 5.49
N THR A 235 6.63 17.79 4.73
CA THR A 235 7.96 18.36 4.96
C THR A 235 8.13 19.64 4.13
N VAL A 236 9.06 20.48 4.54
CA VAL A 236 9.43 21.68 3.75
C VAL A 236 9.86 21.28 2.32
N ALA A 237 10.47 20.12 2.17
CA ALA A 237 10.89 19.59 0.88
C ALA A 237 9.70 19.21 0.00
N THR A 238 8.65 18.58 0.57
CA THR A 238 7.42 18.23 -0.17
C THR A 238 6.63 19.47 -0.57
N VAL A 239 6.54 20.47 0.33
CA VAL A 239 5.91 21.79 0.01
C VAL A 239 6.64 22.48 -1.14
N LYS A 240 7.95 22.59 -1.07
CA LYS A 240 8.75 23.18 -2.14
C LYS A 240 8.63 22.42 -3.47
N GLY A 241 8.44 21.10 -3.40
CA GLY A 241 8.24 20.24 -4.59
C GLY A 241 6.91 20.46 -5.30
N THR A 242 5.86 21.00 -4.64
CA THR A 242 4.56 21.30 -5.30
C THR A 242 4.61 22.54 -6.17
N ALA A 243 5.44 23.53 -5.83
CA ALA A 243 5.50 24.80 -6.56
C ALA A 243 5.85 24.64 -8.06
N PRO A 244 6.86 23.85 -8.48
CA PRO A 244 7.14 23.61 -9.90
C PRO A 244 5.96 22.96 -10.64
N GLN A 245 5.20 22.07 -10.00
CA GLN A 245 4.03 21.44 -10.63
C GLN A 245 2.95 22.47 -10.93
N LEU A 246 2.67 23.37 -9.97
CA LEU A 246 1.70 24.45 -10.17
C LEU A 246 2.13 25.37 -11.30
N VAL A 247 3.40 25.75 -11.35
CA VAL A 247 3.96 26.57 -12.43
C VAL A 247 3.83 25.87 -13.78
N LEU A 248 4.16 24.58 -13.88
CA LEU A 248 4.04 23.82 -15.12
C LEU A 248 2.59 23.69 -15.60
N LEU A 249 1.64 23.47 -14.69
CA LEU A 249 0.21 23.45 -15.00
C LEU A 249 -0.27 24.80 -15.54
N TRP A 250 0.16 25.90 -14.94
CA TRP A 250 -0.18 27.25 -15.40
C TRP A 250 0.45 27.55 -16.75
N LEU A 251 1.71 27.21 -16.96
CA LEU A 251 2.37 27.38 -18.26
C LEU A 251 1.70 26.52 -19.34
N ALA A 252 1.26 25.31 -19.01
CA ALA A 252 0.51 24.46 -19.92
C ALA A 252 -0.82 25.12 -20.33
N ALA A 253 -1.59 25.64 -19.37
CA ALA A 253 -2.87 26.30 -19.62
C ALA A 253 -2.70 27.60 -20.43
N ILE A 254 -1.83 28.49 -19.97
CA ILE A 254 -1.59 29.80 -20.64
C ILE A 254 -1.02 29.59 -22.05
N GLY A 255 0.02 28.77 -22.19
CA GLY A 255 0.69 28.53 -23.46
C GLY A 255 -0.24 27.87 -24.49
N SER A 256 -1.05 26.89 -24.08
CA SER A 256 -2.03 26.27 -24.95
C SER A 256 -3.13 27.26 -25.35
N GLY A 257 -3.62 28.09 -24.41
CA GLY A 257 -4.62 29.13 -24.67
C GLY A 257 -4.13 30.19 -25.66
N MET A 258 -2.93 30.72 -25.47
CA MET A 258 -2.34 31.72 -26.38
C MET A 258 -2.16 31.16 -27.78
N LEU A 259 -1.67 29.94 -27.94
CA LEU A 259 -1.47 29.29 -29.22
C LEU A 259 -2.80 29.00 -29.94
N LEU A 260 -3.86 28.67 -29.19
CA LEU A 260 -5.19 28.43 -29.74
C LEU A 260 -5.84 29.73 -30.20
N LEU A 261 -5.74 30.81 -29.42
CA LEU A 261 -6.22 32.15 -29.80
C LEU A 261 -5.52 32.67 -31.04
N GLY A 262 -4.22 32.41 -31.20
CA GLY A 262 -3.44 32.72 -32.38
C GLY A 262 -3.69 31.81 -33.61
N GLY A 263 -4.65 30.90 -33.54
CA GLY A 263 -4.96 29.98 -34.65
C GLY A 263 -3.97 28.82 -34.84
N HIS A 264 -3.02 28.62 -33.91
CA HIS A 264 -1.95 27.65 -34.03
C HIS A 264 -2.28 26.32 -33.30
N ALA A 265 -3.41 25.68 -33.61
CA ALA A 265 -3.92 24.50 -32.93
C ALA A 265 -2.91 23.33 -32.86
N ARG A 266 -2.13 23.07 -33.93
CA ARG A 266 -1.07 22.03 -33.91
C ARG A 266 0.02 22.34 -32.91
N ARG A 267 0.47 23.59 -32.81
CA ARG A 267 1.48 24.03 -31.83
C ARG A 267 0.92 23.94 -30.40
N ALA A 268 -0.35 24.28 -30.20
CA ALA A 268 -1.02 24.14 -28.91
C ALA A 268 -1.09 22.68 -28.45
N GLY A 269 -1.42 21.75 -29.37
CA GLY A 269 -1.39 20.32 -29.07
C GLY A 269 0.01 19.82 -28.68
N LEU A 270 1.04 20.19 -29.44
CA LEU A 270 2.43 19.83 -29.14
C LEU A 270 2.88 20.42 -27.79
N TRP A 271 2.56 21.69 -27.54
CA TRP A 271 2.84 22.35 -26.27
C TRP A 271 2.20 21.61 -25.08
N SER A 272 0.92 21.23 -25.22
CA SER A 272 0.20 20.49 -24.17
C SER A 272 0.86 19.14 -23.86
N VAL A 273 1.33 18.43 -24.89
CA VAL A 273 2.05 17.15 -24.72
C VAL A 273 3.39 17.35 -24.00
N ILE A 274 4.17 18.37 -24.41
CA ILE A 274 5.45 18.70 -23.76
C ILE A 274 5.22 19.09 -22.30
N ALA A 275 4.21 19.92 -22.02
CA ALA A 275 3.89 20.34 -20.66
C ALA A 275 3.43 19.16 -19.78
N LEU A 276 2.64 18.23 -20.34
CA LEU A 276 2.25 17.00 -19.62
C LEU A 276 3.45 16.10 -19.35
N ALA A 277 4.39 15.96 -20.29
CA ALA A 277 5.61 15.19 -20.08
C ALA A 277 6.49 15.82 -18.98
N ALA A 278 6.65 17.14 -19.00
CA ALA A 278 7.37 17.87 -17.96
C ALA A 278 6.69 17.73 -16.59
N LEU A 279 5.36 17.82 -16.56
CA LEU A 279 4.56 17.60 -15.35
C LEU A 279 4.75 16.16 -14.80
N ALA A 280 4.75 15.15 -15.68
CA ALA A 280 4.98 13.77 -15.28
C ALA A 280 6.36 13.56 -14.63
N LEU A 281 7.39 14.18 -15.20
CA LEU A 281 8.75 14.15 -14.63
C LEU A 281 8.79 14.83 -13.25
N GLU A 282 8.13 15.97 -13.11
CA GLU A 282 8.09 16.72 -11.86
C GLU A 282 7.28 15.99 -10.78
N VAL A 283 6.14 15.39 -11.14
CA VAL A 283 5.37 14.53 -10.24
C VAL A 283 6.20 13.35 -9.77
N ASN A 284 6.98 12.73 -10.67
CA ASN A 284 7.88 11.64 -10.31
C ASN A 284 8.99 12.10 -9.34
N ARG A 285 9.58 13.27 -9.56
CA ARG A 285 10.57 13.87 -8.66
C ARG A 285 9.99 14.13 -7.26
N GLN A 286 8.80 14.72 -7.19
CA GLN A 286 8.12 14.99 -5.93
C GLN A 286 7.74 13.70 -5.21
N HIS A 287 7.32 12.67 -5.94
CA HIS A 287 7.00 11.39 -5.35
C HIS A 287 8.20 10.79 -4.61
N LYS A 288 9.40 10.86 -5.19
CA LYS A 288 10.62 10.43 -4.51
C LYS A 288 10.76 11.14 -3.16
N THR A 289 10.56 12.46 -3.12
CA THR A 289 10.61 13.25 -1.88
C THR A 289 9.54 12.81 -0.87
N CYS A 290 8.33 12.51 -1.34
CA CYS A 290 7.26 11.98 -0.49
C CYS A 290 7.59 10.58 0.05
N MET A 291 8.18 9.71 -0.78
CA MET A 291 8.57 8.36 -0.35
C MET A 291 9.72 8.39 0.67
N ASP A 292 10.66 9.31 0.53
CA ASP A 292 11.70 9.53 1.53
C ASP A 292 11.08 9.98 2.87
N ALA A 293 10.13 10.91 2.86
CA ALA A 293 9.41 11.35 4.06
C ALA A 293 8.57 10.23 4.70
N ILE A 294 7.94 9.37 3.89
CA ILE A 294 7.23 8.18 4.38
C ILE A 294 8.22 7.21 5.03
N GLY A 295 9.38 7.00 4.40
CA GLY A 295 10.46 6.17 4.93
C GLY A 295 10.94 6.63 6.30
N ASP A 296 11.19 7.93 6.46
CA ASP A 296 11.60 8.52 7.73
C ASP A 296 10.51 8.35 8.81
N LYS A 297 9.24 8.50 8.43
CA LYS A 297 8.11 8.27 9.34
C LYS A 297 7.99 6.81 9.77
N VAL A 298 8.17 5.87 8.85
CA VAL A 298 8.17 4.43 9.16
C VAL A 298 9.32 4.10 10.11
N ALA A 299 10.52 4.62 9.87
CA ALA A 299 11.66 4.43 10.76
C ALA A 299 11.37 4.98 12.18
N LEU A 300 10.75 6.15 12.29
CA LEU A 300 10.32 6.72 13.57
C LEU A 300 9.31 5.84 14.29
N LEU A 301 8.30 5.32 13.58
CA LEU A 301 7.29 4.42 14.14
C LEU A 301 7.93 3.09 14.62
N GLN A 302 8.92 2.57 13.89
CA GLN A 302 9.68 1.39 14.31
C GLN A 302 10.44 1.64 15.61
N MET A 303 11.18 2.76 15.71
CA MET A 303 11.89 3.13 16.94
C MET A 303 10.92 3.30 18.13
N GLN A 304 9.76 3.90 17.91
CA GLN A 304 8.72 4.02 18.94
C GLN A 304 8.14 2.66 19.36
N ALA A 305 7.96 1.74 18.41
CA ALA A 305 7.50 0.39 18.69
C ALA A 305 8.55 -0.39 19.49
N GLU A 306 9.82 -0.31 19.12
CA GLU A 306 10.95 -0.96 19.83
C GLU A 306 11.09 -0.44 21.25
N THR A 307 11.00 0.89 21.45
CA THR A 307 11.06 1.47 22.81
C THR A 307 9.88 1.05 23.67
N LYS A 308 8.68 1.02 23.15
CA LYS A 308 7.49 0.51 23.85
C LYS A 308 7.63 -0.98 24.19
N PHE A 309 8.17 -1.76 23.28
CA PHE A 309 8.40 -3.19 23.51
C PHE A 309 9.50 -3.44 24.53
N ALA A 310 10.57 -2.66 24.52
CA ALA A 310 11.60 -2.72 25.55
C ALA A 310 11.05 -2.37 26.94
N ALA A 311 10.25 -1.29 27.04
CA ALA A 311 9.58 -0.91 28.27
C ALA A 311 8.59 -1.99 28.77
N PHE A 312 7.83 -2.58 27.84
CA PHE A 312 6.93 -3.69 28.17
C PHE A 312 7.69 -4.91 28.69
N ARG A 313 8.82 -5.28 28.06
CA ARG A 313 9.69 -6.38 28.56
C ARG A 313 10.22 -6.06 29.94
N GLN A 314 10.74 -4.87 30.18
CA GLN A 314 11.19 -4.44 31.51
C GLN A 314 10.07 -4.53 32.55
N GLN A 315 8.86 -4.12 32.19
CA GLN A 315 7.69 -4.20 33.08
C GLN A 315 7.31 -5.66 33.38
N GLN A 316 7.37 -6.53 32.40
CA GLN A 316 7.16 -7.97 32.59
C GLN A 316 8.27 -8.58 33.49
N GLU A 317 9.53 -8.28 33.20
CA GLU A 317 10.65 -8.72 34.02
C GLU A 317 10.53 -8.20 35.45
N ALA A 318 10.15 -6.93 35.65
CA ALA A 318 9.92 -6.37 36.99
C ALA A 318 8.77 -7.08 37.75
N ARG A 319 7.70 -7.45 37.05
CA ARG A 319 6.59 -8.23 37.63
C ARG A 319 7.03 -9.65 38.02
N TYR A 320 7.89 -10.26 37.22
CA TYR A 320 8.43 -11.60 37.50
C TYR A 320 9.54 -11.58 38.58
N VAL A 321 10.23 -10.47 38.75
CA VAL A 321 11.25 -10.22 39.79
C VAL A 321 10.62 -9.66 41.06
N SER A 322 9.27 -9.66 41.18
CA SER A 322 8.65 -9.18 42.42
C SER A 322 9.28 -9.86 43.64
N ASN A 323 9.65 -9.05 44.67
CA ASN A 323 10.36 -9.45 45.89
C ASN A 323 9.52 -10.34 46.85
N VAL A 324 8.48 -11.00 46.36
CA VAL A 324 7.72 -11.98 47.13
C VAL A 324 8.59 -13.25 47.25
N PRO A 325 8.92 -13.71 48.46
CA PRO A 325 9.63 -14.97 48.63
C PRO A 325 8.86 -16.08 47.91
N LEU A 326 9.53 -16.86 47.07
CA LEU A 326 8.89 -18.05 46.53
C LEU A 326 8.57 -18.98 47.70
N ASP A 327 7.32 -19.45 47.76
CA ASP A 327 6.91 -20.50 48.66
C ASP A 327 7.90 -21.69 48.49
N PRO A 328 8.37 -22.32 49.55
CA PRO A 328 9.24 -23.49 49.47
C PRO A 328 8.73 -24.61 48.56
N LYS A 329 7.40 -24.69 48.35
CA LYS A 329 6.76 -25.63 47.44
C LYS A 329 6.55 -25.08 46.02
N ALA A 330 7.00 -23.84 45.72
CA ALA A 330 6.80 -23.22 44.43
C ALA A 330 7.45 -24.00 43.28
N GLY A 331 8.62 -24.58 43.52
CA GLY A 331 9.32 -25.41 42.53
C GLY A 331 8.53 -26.65 42.15
N GLU A 332 7.89 -27.31 43.09
CA GLU A 332 7.04 -28.48 42.86
C GLU A 332 5.77 -28.11 42.04
N ARG A 333 5.10 -27.05 42.46
CA ARG A 333 3.91 -26.55 41.77
C ARG A 333 4.22 -26.17 40.33
N LEU A 334 5.26 -25.36 40.14
CA LEU A 334 5.70 -24.92 38.80
C LEU A 334 6.10 -26.08 37.91
N TYR A 335 6.78 -27.08 38.47
CA TYR A 335 7.09 -28.31 37.76
C TYR A 335 5.81 -29.02 37.29
N GLY A 336 4.82 -29.19 38.19
CA GLY A 336 3.53 -29.79 37.87
C GLY A 336 2.80 -29.04 36.72
N GLU A 337 2.80 -27.71 36.77
CA GLU A 337 2.08 -26.87 35.80
C GLU A 337 2.79 -26.76 34.45
N ARG A 338 4.13 -26.75 34.41
CA ARG A 338 4.90 -26.37 33.22
C ARG A 338 5.76 -27.49 32.63
N CYS A 339 6.10 -28.51 33.40
CA CYS A 339 7.10 -29.50 32.99
C CYS A 339 6.54 -30.92 32.95
N ALA A 340 5.63 -31.28 33.87
CA ALA A 340 5.17 -32.64 34.08
C ALA A 340 4.39 -33.24 32.89
N SER A 341 3.82 -32.42 32.06
CA SER A 341 3.14 -32.86 30.82
C SER A 341 4.09 -33.50 29.79
N CYS A 342 5.36 -33.09 29.80
CA CYS A 342 6.37 -33.56 28.87
C CYS A 342 7.47 -34.39 29.51
N HIS A 343 7.67 -34.27 30.83
CA HIS A 343 8.74 -34.93 31.58
C HIS A 343 8.21 -35.74 32.75
N SER A 344 8.80 -36.90 32.98
CA SER A 344 8.59 -37.72 34.16
C SER A 344 9.92 -38.02 34.84
N PHE A 345 9.89 -38.32 36.14
CA PHE A 345 11.10 -38.66 36.88
C PHE A 345 11.71 -39.99 36.39
N ASN A 346 10.89 -40.99 36.14
CA ASN A 346 11.35 -42.36 35.89
C ASN A 346 11.12 -42.88 34.48
N GLN A 347 10.29 -42.20 33.70
CA GLN A 347 9.87 -42.69 32.40
C GLN A 347 10.05 -41.63 31.31
N LYS A 348 10.37 -42.07 30.10
CA LYS A 348 10.34 -41.24 28.91
C LYS A 348 8.88 -40.95 28.57
N VAL A 349 8.54 -39.66 28.38
CA VAL A 349 7.23 -39.20 27.92
C VAL A 349 7.42 -38.54 26.56
N VAL A 350 7.44 -37.20 26.46
CA VAL A 350 7.82 -36.45 25.26
C VAL A 350 9.33 -36.16 25.32
N GLY A 351 9.82 -35.76 26.51
CA GLY A 351 11.23 -35.56 26.80
C GLY A 351 11.86 -36.79 27.52
N PRO A 352 13.17 -36.72 27.75
CA PRO A 352 13.90 -37.77 28.48
C PRO A 352 13.43 -37.87 29.92
N ALA A 353 13.58 -39.05 30.54
CA ALA A 353 13.36 -39.23 31.97
C ALA A 353 14.38 -38.42 32.78
N HIS A 354 13.93 -37.77 33.85
CA HIS A 354 14.81 -36.93 34.67
C HIS A 354 15.96 -37.73 35.32
N LYS A 355 15.76 -38.98 35.69
CA LYS A 355 16.81 -39.85 36.20
C LYS A 355 18.01 -40.00 35.26
N ASP A 356 17.78 -39.88 33.96
CA ASP A 356 18.83 -40.08 32.95
C ASP A 356 19.62 -38.80 32.67
N VAL A 357 19.00 -37.62 32.88
CA VAL A 357 19.60 -36.35 32.48
C VAL A 357 19.99 -35.44 33.65
N LEU A 358 19.34 -35.53 34.80
CA LEU A 358 19.64 -34.67 35.95
C LEU A 358 20.95 -35.00 36.66
N PRO A 359 21.49 -36.23 36.67
CA PRO A 359 22.76 -36.52 37.30
C PRO A 359 23.92 -35.59 36.88
N LYS A 360 23.91 -35.11 35.66
CA LYS A 360 24.94 -34.17 35.13
C LYS A 360 24.87 -32.76 35.71
N TYR A 361 23.78 -32.42 36.41
CA TYR A 361 23.55 -31.12 37.04
C TYR A 361 23.62 -31.19 38.57
N ARG A 362 24.02 -32.35 39.17
CA ARG A 362 24.10 -32.50 40.61
C ARG A 362 24.95 -31.40 41.22
N GLY A 363 24.40 -30.72 42.24
CA GLY A 363 25.08 -29.62 42.93
C GLY A 363 25.09 -28.28 42.22
N ASP A 364 24.53 -28.19 41.00
CA ASP A 364 24.56 -26.96 40.22
C ASP A 364 23.15 -26.56 39.73
N ALA A 365 22.34 -26.08 40.68
CA ALA A 365 20.99 -25.58 40.40
C ALA A 365 21.00 -24.39 39.44
N THR A 366 22.06 -23.58 39.47
CA THR A 366 22.18 -22.39 38.59
C THR A 366 22.32 -22.80 37.14
N ARG A 367 23.15 -23.80 36.83
CA ARG A 367 23.33 -24.33 35.49
C ARG A 367 22.05 -25.00 34.97
N LEU A 368 21.34 -25.76 35.84
CA LEU A 368 20.06 -26.33 35.45
C LEU A 368 19.01 -25.25 35.18
N ALA A 369 18.91 -24.23 36.02
CA ALA A 369 18.00 -23.10 35.82
C ALA A 369 18.30 -22.36 34.53
N ALA A 370 19.57 -22.13 34.20
CA ALA A 370 19.96 -21.52 32.92
C ALA A 370 19.53 -22.35 31.70
N PHE A 371 19.65 -23.69 31.80
CA PHE A 371 19.15 -24.59 30.75
C PHE A 371 17.63 -24.57 30.64
N ILE A 372 16.90 -24.54 31.75
CA ILE A 372 15.44 -24.44 31.77
C ILE A 372 14.98 -23.14 31.09
N LEU A 373 15.65 -22.01 31.32
CA LEU A 373 15.31 -20.72 30.75
C LEU A 373 15.55 -20.66 29.23
N ASN A 374 16.64 -21.28 28.79
CA ASN A 374 17.02 -21.24 27.36
C ASN A 374 17.45 -22.67 26.94
N PRO A 375 16.49 -23.58 26.75
CA PRO A 375 16.76 -24.96 26.43
C PRO A 375 17.38 -25.09 25.03
N SER A 376 18.55 -25.73 24.97
CA SER A 376 19.18 -26.15 23.72
C SER A 376 18.89 -27.62 23.44
N ARG A 377 18.81 -27.98 22.15
CA ARG A 377 18.64 -29.38 21.77
C ARG A 377 19.95 -30.13 21.97
N VAL A 378 20.02 -30.95 23.03
CA VAL A 378 21.21 -31.72 23.38
C VAL A 378 21.21 -33.10 22.72
N ASP A 379 20.03 -33.71 22.53
CA ASP A 379 19.84 -35.02 21.92
C ASP A 379 18.84 -34.93 20.78
N THR A 380 19.24 -35.43 19.63
CA THR A 380 18.43 -35.42 18.41
C THR A 380 17.30 -36.45 18.41
N SER A 381 17.33 -37.42 19.31
CA SER A 381 16.28 -38.44 19.50
C SER A 381 15.00 -37.88 20.15
N PHE A 382 15.05 -36.66 20.69
CA PHE A 382 13.94 -35.98 21.33
C PHE A 382 13.56 -34.69 20.54
N PRO A 383 12.28 -34.29 20.59
CA PRO A 383 11.88 -32.98 20.05
C PRO A 383 12.59 -31.85 20.85
N ALA A 384 12.72 -30.69 20.22
CA ALA A 384 13.26 -29.52 20.89
C ALA A 384 12.35 -29.12 22.05
N MET A 385 12.92 -28.93 23.23
CA MET A 385 12.20 -28.45 24.40
C MET A 385 11.81 -26.98 24.19
N PRO A 386 10.52 -26.59 24.24
CA PRO A 386 10.11 -25.21 24.22
C PRO A 386 10.53 -24.49 25.50
N ALA A 387 10.87 -23.21 25.42
CA ALA A 387 11.14 -22.39 26.60
C ALA A 387 9.86 -22.29 27.45
N PRO A 388 9.90 -22.67 28.76
CA PRO A 388 8.69 -22.80 29.60
C PRO A 388 8.09 -21.47 30.05
N GLY A 389 8.70 -20.32 29.70
CA GLY A 389 8.22 -18.98 30.05
C GLY A 389 8.35 -18.65 31.55
N LEU A 390 9.32 -19.25 32.23
CA LEU A 390 9.63 -19.00 33.63
C LEU A 390 10.57 -17.80 33.79
N SER A 391 10.42 -17.07 34.91
CA SER A 391 11.44 -16.14 35.38
C SER A 391 12.70 -16.88 35.87
N ARG A 392 13.84 -16.17 35.96
CA ARG A 392 15.09 -16.76 36.49
C ARG A 392 14.87 -17.39 37.87
N ARG A 393 14.09 -16.72 38.71
CA ARG A 393 13.80 -17.16 40.07
C ARG A 393 12.90 -18.40 40.10
N GLU A 394 11.87 -18.46 39.27
CA GLU A 394 11.01 -19.62 39.11
C GLU A 394 11.80 -20.82 38.53
N ALA A 395 12.64 -20.57 37.53
CA ALA A 395 13.52 -21.61 36.99
C ALA A 395 14.50 -22.13 38.02
N THR A 396 15.03 -21.26 38.89
CA THR A 396 15.89 -21.70 40.04
C THR A 396 15.10 -22.55 41.02
N ALA A 397 13.88 -22.16 41.39
CA ALA A 397 13.04 -22.97 42.30
C ALA A 397 12.70 -24.34 41.71
N VAL A 398 12.39 -24.41 40.41
CA VAL A 398 12.17 -25.69 39.70
C VAL A 398 13.46 -26.51 39.67
N ALA A 399 14.61 -25.88 39.40
CA ALA A 399 15.90 -26.58 39.39
C ALA A 399 16.24 -27.16 40.79
N GLU A 400 16.05 -26.40 41.87
CA GLU A 400 16.23 -26.85 43.24
C GLU A 400 15.29 -28.00 43.58
N TYR A 401 13.99 -27.89 43.22
CA TYR A 401 13.03 -28.98 43.41
C TYR A 401 13.45 -30.25 42.67
N LEU A 402 13.83 -30.14 41.40
CA LEU A 402 14.27 -31.29 40.62
C LEU A 402 15.52 -31.95 41.21
N LEU A 403 16.50 -31.16 41.62
CA LEU A 403 17.74 -31.69 42.23
C LEU A 403 17.50 -32.26 43.61
N SER A 404 16.51 -31.80 44.39
CA SER A 404 16.14 -32.38 45.68
C SER A 404 15.63 -33.84 45.58
N LYS A 405 15.09 -34.21 44.40
CA LYS A 405 14.68 -35.59 44.12
C LYS A 405 15.83 -36.52 43.73
N PHE A 406 17.02 -35.94 43.46
CA PHE A 406 18.24 -36.67 43.09
C PHE A 406 19.41 -36.16 43.96
N PRO A 407 19.41 -36.39 45.27
CA PRO A 407 20.45 -35.91 46.15
C PRO A 407 21.82 -36.51 45.76
N ALA A 408 22.90 -35.77 46.05
CA ALA A 408 24.25 -36.26 45.83
C ALA A 408 24.47 -37.51 46.69
N GLU A 409 25.10 -38.55 46.15
CA GLU A 409 25.49 -39.71 46.89
C GLU A 409 26.40 -39.28 48.06
N GLY A 410 25.91 -39.41 49.33
CA GLY A 410 26.64 -39.04 50.50
C GLY A 410 26.01 -37.95 51.38
N ALA A 411 24.97 -37.25 50.99
CA ALA A 411 24.20 -36.40 51.90
C ALA A 411 23.22 -37.27 52.71
N LYS A 412 23.59 -37.58 53.92
CA LYS A 412 22.65 -38.15 54.89
C LYS A 412 21.52 -37.15 55.17
N PRO A 413 20.29 -37.68 55.42
CA PRO A 413 19.13 -36.85 55.74
C PRO A 413 19.28 -36.02 56.99
#